data_daf4e1095ef3181b797aaa8689b6bf05
#
_entry.id   daf4e1095ef3181b797aaa8689b6bf05
#
_cell.length_a   1.000
_cell.length_b   1.000
_cell.length_c   1.000
_cell.angle_alpha   90.00
_cell.angle_beta   90.00
_cell.angle_gamma   90.00
#
_symmetry.space_group_name_H-M   'P 1'
#
loop_
_entity.id
_entity.type
_entity.pdbx_description
1 polymer ?
#
loop_
_entity_poly.entity_id
_entity_poly.type
_entity_poly.pdbx_seq_one_letter_code
_entity_poly.pdbx_strand_id
1 'polypeptide(L)'
;MNGLPRFNEYNRFYERLILTECFRTASALRCNRSHAAHHLFHAMNVELSDGTISIRPYREEDADALYEAVRESIAEVSPWLPWCHEDYSIEESREFVGTRGKSAADGEWYSFGVFAKDSSKFLGGVGLNFINRVHLMANLGYWVRSSSVGRGVATSATKLAASFGFEELGLHRIEIVAAVENIASQRVAEKAGAVREGVLRKRLLIRGESQDAVLFSLLPEDLAK
;
A
#
# COMPACT_ATOMS: atom_id res chain seq x y z
N MET A 1 -17.06 26.04 -1.17
CA MET A 1 -16.54 25.02 -0.25
C MET A 1 -16.51 23.72 -1.05
N ASN A 2 -15.39 23.42 -1.70
CA ASN A 2 -15.26 22.19 -2.49
C ASN A 2 -14.73 21.13 -1.53
N GLY A 3 -15.58 20.13 -1.22
CA GLY A 3 -15.22 19.01 -0.36
C GLY A 3 -13.99 18.27 -0.90
N LEU A 4 -13.13 17.81 0.00
CA LEU A 4 -12.01 16.95 -0.35
C LEU A 4 -12.55 15.67 -1.01
N PRO A 5 -11.89 15.16 -2.07
CA PRO A 5 -12.34 13.94 -2.73
C PRO A 5 -12.37 12.77 -1.75
N ARG A 6 -13.47 12.02 -1.74
CA ARG A 6 -13.62 10.79 -0.95
C ARG A 6 -12.58 9.76 -1.40
N PHE A 7 -12.26 8.79 -0.54
CA PHE A 7 -11.25 7.75 -0.75
C PHE A 7 -11.26 7.15 -2.19
N ASN A 8 -12.44 6.91 -2.74
CA ASN A 8 -12.62 6.36 -4.10
C ASN A 8 -12.37 7.38 -5.22
N GLU A 9 -12.59 8.69 -4.98
CA GLU A 9 -12.33 9.74 -5.97
C GLU A 9 -10.84 10.08 -6.07
N TYR A 10 -10.11 9.97 -4.95
CA TYR A 10 -8.67 10.15 -4.92
C TYR A 10 -7.95 9.08 -5.76
N ASN A 11 -8.39 7.83 -5.65
CA ASN A 11 -7.88 6.73 -6.48
C ASN A 11 -8.23 6.93 -7.96
N ARG A 12 -9.46 7.34 -8.31
CA ARG A 12 -9.88 7.62 -9.71
C ARG A 12 -9.13 8.78 -10.34
N PHE A 13 -8.74 9.78 -9.56
CA PHE A 13 -7.98 10.92 -10.07
C PHE A 13 -6.58 10.49 -10.52
N TYR A 14 -5.91 9.62 -9.76
CA TYR A 14 -4.63 9.03 -10.16
C TYR A 14 -4.76 8.05 -11.32
N GLU A 15 -5.82 7.25 -11.38
CA GLU A 15 -6.12 6.33 -12.49
C GLU A 15 -6.31 7.08 -13.82
N ARG A 16 -6.99 8.22 -13.82
CA ARG A 16 -7.22 9.00 -15.04
C ARG A 16 -5.95 9.62 -15.63
N LEU A 17 -4.96 9.96 -14.82
CA LEU A 17 -3.69 10.52 -15.28
C LEU A 17 -2.80 9.47 -15.99
N ILE A 18 -2.98 8.18 -15.69
CA ILE A 18 -2.16 7.09 -16.24
C ILE A 18 -2.81 6.43 -17.46
N LEU A 19 -4.16 6.44 -17.57
CA LEU A 19 -4.88 5.72 -18.62
C LEU A 19 -4.89 6.40 -19.99
N THR A 20 -4.35 7.60 -20.15
CA THR A 20 -4.42 8.32 -21.42
C THR A 20 -3.35 7.92 -22.45
N GLU A 21 -2.33 7.16 -22.09
CA GLU A 21 -1.23 6.83 -23.02
C GLU A 21 -1.01 5.35 -23.36
N CYS A 22 -1.70 4.38 -22.73
CA CYS A 22 -1.42 2.95 -22.93
C CYS A 22 -2.38 2.14 -23.81
N PHE A 23 -3.33 2.75 -24.53
CA PHE A 23 -4.25 2.02 -25.40
C PHE A 23 -3.82 1.96 -26.87
N ARG A 24 -2.59 1.53 -27.19
CA ARG A 24 -2.22 1.26 -28.59
C ARG A 24 -1.19 0.17 -28.80
N THR A 25 -1.28 -0.98 -28.16
CA THR A 25 -0.66 -2.22 -28.68
C THR A 25 -1.20 -3.45 -27.96
N ALA A 26 -2.40 -3.87 -28.30
CA ALA A 26 -2.91 -5.20 -27.96
C ALA A 26 -2.67 -6.12 -29.15
N SER A 27 -1.47 -6.72 -29.21
CA SER A 27 -1.27 -7.94 -30.01
C SER A 27 -0.08 -8.72 -29.47
N ALA A 28 -0.36 -9.99 -29.15
CA ALA A 28 0.60 -11.07 -28.92
C ALA A 28 1.39 -11.09 -27.60
N LEU A 29 0.75 -11.56 -26.52
CA LEU A 29 1.37 -12.53 -25.62
C LEU A 29 0.25 -13.45 -25.08
N ARG A 30 0.13 -14.65 -25.64
CA ARG A 30 -0.63 -15.73 -25.01
C ARG A 30 0.11 -16.17 -23.77
N CYS A 31 -0.03 -15.39 -22.68
CA CYS A 31 0.40 -15.82 -21.38
C CYS A 31 -0.57 -16.87 -20.87
N ASN A 32 -0.03 -17.98 -20.43
CA ASN A 32 -0.73 -19.20 -20.01
C ASN A 32 -1.77 -18.88 -18.91
N ARG A 33 -3.04 -18.81 -19.25
CA ARG A 33 -4.17 -18.45 -18.34
C ARG A 33 -4.23 -19.30 -17.06
N SER A 34 -3.67 -20.51 -17.07
CA SER A 34 -3.64 -21.39 -15.92
C SER A 34 -2.68 -20.94 -14.82
N HIS A 35 -1.50 -20.38 -15.18
CA HIS A 35 -0.55 -19.83 -14.23
C HIS A 35 -1.06 -18.52 -13.60
N ALA A 36 -1.64 -17.64 -14.40
CA ALA A 36 -2.19 -16.38 -13.90
C ALA A 36 -3.36 -16.60 -12.91
N ALA A 37 -4.24 -17.56 -13.18
CA ALA A 37 -5.36 -17.88 -12.28
C ALA A 37 -4.87 -18.51 -10.95
N HIS A 38 -3.81 -19.31 -10.99
CA HIS A 38 -3.24 -19.93 -9.78
C HIS A 38 -2.55 -18.89 -8.89
N HIS A 39 -1.76 -17.98 -9.47
CA HIS A 39 -1.15 -16.86 -8.74
C HIS A 39 -2.19 -15.91 -8.15
N LEU A 40 -3.26 -15.61 -8.87
CA LEU A 40 -4.36 -14.77 -8.40
C LEU A 40 -5.10 -15.39 -7.20
N PHE A 41 -5.40 -16.68 -7.26
CA PHE A 41 -6.07 -17.38 -6.15
C PHE A 41 -5.17 -17.46 -4.91
N HIS A 42 -3.88 -17.64 -5.08
CA HIS A 42 -2.92 -17.65 -3.99
C HIS A 42 -2.78 -16.25 -3.36
N ALA A 43 -2.67 -15.21 -4.16
CA ALA A 43 -2.57 -13.83 -3.69
C ALA A 43 -3.77 -13.34 -2.86
N MET A 44 -4.97 -13.91 -3.10
CA MET A 44 -6.19 -13.58 -2.35
C MET A 44 -6.31 -14.30 -0.99
N ASN A 45 -5.50 -15.32 -0.73
CA ASN A 45 -5.57 -16.12 0.49
C ASN A 45 -4.24 -16.16 1.26
N VAL A 46 -3.24 -15.40 0.82
CA VAL A 46 -1.92 -15.40 1.45
C VAL A 46 -1.99 -14.74 2.84
N GLU A 47 -1.37 -15.38 3.82
CA GLU A 47 -1.03 -14.76 5.10
C GLU A 47 0.48 -14.91 5.30
N LEU A 48 1.17 -13.78 5.44
CA LEU A 48 2.61 -13.72 5.71
C LEU A 48 2.85 -13.24 7.13
N SER A 49 3.85 -13.78 7.80
CA SER A 49 4.16 -13.42 9.19
C SER A 49 5.66 -13.49 9.46
N ASP A 50 6.14 -12.58 10.32
CA ASP A 50 7.49 -12.61 10.90
C ASP A 50 7.53 -13.17 12.32
N GLY A 51 6.40 -13.72 12.81
CA GLY A 51 6.24 -14.22 14.16
C GLY A 51 5.71 -13.19 15.16
N THR A 52 5.83 -11.91 14.89
CA THR A 52 5.32 -10.80 15.73
C THR A 52 4.03 -10.22 15.16
N ILE A 53 4.01 -9.99 13.87
CA ILE A 53 2.85 -9.53 13.13
C ILE A 53 2.52 -10.50 12.00
N SER A 54 1.30 -10.41 11.49
CA SER A 54 0.94 -10.97 10.20
C SER A 54 0.31 -9.92 9.29
N ILE A 55 0.47 -10.10 7.97
CA ILE A 55 -0.27 -9.38 6.95
C ILE A 55 -1.12 -10.35 6.16
N ARG A 56 -2.36 -10.00 5.89
CA ARG A 56 -3.28 -10.75 5.04
C ARG A 56 -4.23 -9.84 4.29
N PRO A 57 -4.82 -10.27 3.17
CA PRO A 57 -5.87 -9.52 2.51
C PRO A 57 -7.00 -9.17 3.48
N TYR A 58 -7.63 -8.01 3.25
CA TYR A 58 -8.78 -7.60 4.03
C TYR A 58 -9.97 -8.54 3.82
N ARG A 59 -10.74 -8.77 4.89
CA ARG A 59 -12.03 -9.47 4.90
C ARG A 59 -13.12 -8.49 5.30
N GLU A 60 -14.36 -8.75 4.93
CA GLU A 60 -15.48 -7.86 5.24
C GLU A 60 -15.61 -7.57 6.75
N GLU A 61 -15.32 -8.58 7.58
CA GLU A 61 -15.33 -8.45 9.04
C GLU A 61 -14.26 -7.50 9.60
N ASP A 62 -13.25 -7.12 8.82
CA ASP A 62 -12.19 -6.20 9.27
C ASP A 62 -12.62 -4.72 9.26
N ALA A 63 -13.79 -4.41 8.68
CA ALA A 63 -14.23 -3.03 8.48
C ALA A 63 -14.35 -2.24 9.78
N ASP A 64 -14.89 -2.85 10.84
CA ASP A 64 -15.06 -2.18 12.14
C ASP A 64 -13.70 -1.92 12.81
N ALA A 65 -12.79 -2.92 12.78
CA ALA A 65 -11.43 -2.77 13.33
C ALA A 65 -10.59 -1.74 12.55
N LEU A 66 -10.75 -1.69 11.23
CA LEU A 66 -10.16 -0.67 10.37
C LEU A 66 -10.68 0.72 10.75
N TYR A 67 -12.01 0.89 10.87
CA TYR A 67 -12.62 2.15 11.26
C TYR A 67 -12.09 2.66 12.60
N GLU A 68 -12.10 1.83 13.64
CA GLU A 68 -11.57 2.18 14.95
C GLU A 68 -10.11 2.64 14.88
N ALA A 69 -9.27 1.90 14.15
CA ALA A 69 -7.86 2.22 14.02
C ALA A 69 -7.63 3.53 13.24
N VAL A 70 -8.42 3.81 12.20
CA VAL A 70 -8.35 5.07 11.47
C VAL A 70 -8.78 6.23 12.36
N ARG A 71 -9.91 6.11 13.07
CA ARG A 71 -10.41 7.14 13.98
C ARG A 71 -9.40 7.49 15.08
N GLU A 72 -8.72 6.48 15.64
CA GLU A 72 -7.66 6.67 16.63
C GLU A 72 -6.45 7.42 16.04
N SER A 73 -6.22 7.30 14.72
CA SER A 73 -4.96 7.71 14.10
C SER A 73 -5.08 8.96 13.22
N ILE A 74 -6.20 9.66 13.25
CA ILE A 74 -6.45 10.82 12.39
C ILE A 74 -5.35 11.87 12.55
N ALA A 75 -4.96 12.19 13.77
CA ALA A 75 -3.98 13.25 14.04
C ALA A 75 -2.61 12.96 13.40
N GLU A 76 -2.15 11.71 13.43
CA GLU A 76 -0.84 11.30 12.94
C GLU A 76 -0.83 10.94 11.45
N VAL A 77 -1.93 10.42 10.93
CA VAL A 77 -2.01 9.89 9.57
C VAL A 77 -2.52 10.93 8.57
N SER A 78 -3.49 11.73 8.97
CA SER A 78 -4.15 12.70 8.07
C SER A 78 -3.21 13.77 7.49
N PRO A 79 -2.10 14.17 8.12
CA PRO A 79 -1.16 15.10 7.51
C PRO A 79 -0.49 14.55 6.24
N TRP A 80 -0.42 13.21 6.11
CA TRP A 80 0.31 12.53 5.05
C TRP A 80 -0.58 11.80 4.06
N LEU A 81 -1.71 11.26 4.53
CA LEU A 81 -2.61 10.43 3.75
C LEU A 81 -4.01 11.08 3.70
N PRO A 82 -4.35 11.78 2.60
CA PRO A 82 -5.59 12.57 2.49
C PRO A 82 -6.89 11.79 2.66
N TRP A 83 -6.88 10.46 2.47
CA TRP A 83 -8.03 9.61 2.72
C TRP A 83 -8.39 9.49 4.21
N CYS A 84 -7.42 9.74 5.12
CA CYS A 84 -7.64 9.78 6.55
C CYS A 84 -8.03 11.22 6.95
N HIS A 85 -9.28 11.47 7.27
CA HIS A 85 -9.81 12.79 7.59
C HIS A 85 -10.74 12.75 8.81
N GLU A 86 -11.06 13.92 9.35
CA GLU A 86 -11.85 14.03 10.59
C GLU A 86 -13.24 13.40 10.51
N ASP A 87 -13.88 13.47 9.35
CA ASP A 87 -15.21 12.92 9.10
C ASP A 87 -15.19 11.48 8.60
N TYR A 88 -14.04 10.76 8.72
CA TYR A 88 -13.93 9.36 8.26
C TYR A 88 -14.99 8.48 8.91
N SER A 89 -15.75 7.77 8.09
CA SER A 89 -16.93 7.00 8.48
C SER A 89 -16.70 5.49 8.38
N ILE A 90 -17.59 4.73 9.05
CA ILE A 90 -17.59 3.27 8.94
C ILE A 90 -17.94 2.80 7.52
N GLU A 91 -18.76 3.56 6.80
CA GLU A 91 -19.15 3.28 5.43
C GLU A 91 -17.93 3.33 4.50
N GLU A 92 -17.02 4.27 4.72
CA GLU A 92 -15.76 4.34 3.95
C GLU A 92 -14.86 3.13 4.23
N SER A 93 -14.81 2.65 5.48
CA SER A 93 -14.11 1.39 5.79
C SER A 93 -14.71 0.19 5.09
N ARG A 94 -16.05 0.07 5.09
CA ARG A 94 -16.78 -1.03 4.41
C ARG A 94 -16.56 -0.98 2.89
N GLU A 95 -16.67 0.20 2.30
CA GLU A 95 -16.40 0.39 0.86
C GLU A 95 -14.96 0.04 0.51
N PHE A 96 -14.00 0.52 1.31
CA PHE A 96 -12.59 0.18 1.11
C PHE A 96 -12.38 -1.33 1.14
N VAL A 97 -12.79 -2.00 2.20
CA VAL A 97 -12.62 -3.46 2.36
C VAL A 97 -13.31 -4.22 1.24
N GLY A 98 -14.57 -3.88 0.91
CA GLY A 98 -15.36 -4.55 -0.11
C GLY A 98 -14.78 -4.47 -1.53
N THR A 99 -13.94 -3.47 -1.80
CA THR A 99 -13.31 -3.29 -3.13
C THR A 99 -11.96 -3.97 -3.27
N ARG A 100 -11.29 -4.35 -2.17
CA ARG A 100 -9.88 -4.85 -2.21
C ARG A 100 -9.72 -6.17 -2.95
N GLY A 101 -10.65 -7.10 -2.78
CA GLY A 101 -10.63 -8.37 -3.50
C GLY A 101 -10.65 -8.17 -5.02
N LYS A 102 -11.52 -7.27 -5.51
CA LYS A 102 -11.60 -6.96 -6.94
C LYS A 102 -10.32 -6.28 -7.43
N SER A 103 -9.80 -5.28 -6.72
CA SER A 103 -8.56 -4.59 -7.11
C SER A 103 -7.36 -5.54 -7.20
N ALA A 104 -7.26 -6.52 -6.28
CA ALA A 104 -6.24 -7.55 -6.33
C ALA A 104 -6.46 -8.49 -7.53
N ALA A 105 -7.70 -8.90 -7.81
CA ALA A 105 -8.04 -9.73 -8.96
C ALA A 105 -7.73 -9.05 -10.30
N ASP A 106 -7.95 -7.75 -10.39
CA ASP A 106 -7.60 -6.94 -11.56
C ASP A 106 -6.07 -6.68 -11.64
N GLY A 107 -5.32 -6.99 -10.55
CA GLY A 107 -3.88 -6.80 -10.44
C GLY A 107 -3.45 -5.35 -10.39
N GLU A 108 -4.31 -4.49 -9.88
CA GLU A 108 -4.10 -3.05 -9.78
C GLU A 108 -3.51 -2.65 -8.42
N TRP A 109 -4.01 -3.30 -7.35
CA TRP A 109 -3.63 -2.98 -5.98
C TRP A 109 -3.74 -4.19 -5.06
N TYR A 110 -2.65 -4.53 -4.39
CA TYR A 110 -2.61 -5.58 -3.36
C TYR A 110 -2.55 -4.93 -2.00
N SER A 111 -3.66 -4.98 -1.25
CA SER A 111 -3.80 -4.34 0.06
C SER A 111 -3.93 -5.39 1.15
N PHE A 112 -3.18 -5.21 2.23
CA PHE A 112 -3.16 -6.09 3.38
C PHE A 112 -3.48 -5.32 4.66
N GLY A 113 -4.32 -5.91 5.50
CA GLY A 113 -4.41 -5.55 6.90
C GLY A 113 -3.21 -6.11 7.66
N VAL A 114 -2.70 -5.34 8.61
CA VAL A 114 -1.60 -5.73 9.50
C VAL A 114 -2.20 -6.09 10.86
N PHE A 115 -1.87 -7.27 11.37
CA PHE A 115 -2.42 -7.80 12.61
C PHE A 115 -1.32 -8.24 13.57
N ALA A 116 -1.55 -8.08 14.89
CA ALA A 116 -0.71 -8.67 15.91
C ALA A 116 -0.90 -10.18 15.93
N LYS A 117 0.20 -10.96 15.93
CA LYS A 117 0.13 -12.42 15.83
C LYS A 117 -0.46 -13.09 17.08
N ASP A 118 -0.26 -12.48 18.25
CA ASP A 118 -0.71 -13.00 19.55
C ASP A 118 -2.19 -12.73 19.84
N SER A 119 -2.74 -11.61 19.37
CA SER A 119 -4.07 -11.12 19.74
C SER A 119 -5.00 -10.89 18.55
N SER A 120 -4.51 -11.03 17.34
CA SER A 120 -5.22 -10.68 16.09
C SER A 120 -5.72 -9.22 16.05
N LYS A 121 -5.17 -8.35 16.91
CA LYS A 121 -5.50 -6.92 16.91
C LYS A 121 -5.08 -6.28 15.62
N PHE A 122 -5.94 -5.47 15.01
CA PHE A 122 -5.62 -4.69 13.81
C PHE A 122 -4.66 -3.55 14.17
N LEU A 123 -3.53 -3.49 13.47
CA LEU A 123 -2.42 -2.58 13.74
C LEU A 123 -2.21 -1.51 12.66
N GLY A 124 -2.81 -1.67 11.47
CA GLY A 124 -2.63 -0.76 10.35
C GLY A 124 -2.80 -1.44 9.01
N GLY A 125 -2.30 -0.82 7.95
CA GLY A 125 -2.37 -1.35 6.59
C GLY A 125 -1.07 -1.16 5.83
N VAL A 126 -0.83 -2.07 4.88
CA VAL A 126 0.28 -2.02 3.93
C VAL A 126 -0.21 -2.47 2.56
N GLY A 127 0.36 -1.97 1.48
CA GLY A 127 -0.04 -2.42 0.15
C GLY A 127 0.92 -2.01 -0.95
N LEU A 128 0.79 -2.74 -2.07
CA LEU A 128 1.48 -2.47 -3.32
C LEU A 128 0.49 -1.88 -4.31
N ASN A 129 0.81 -0.73 -4.88
CA ASN A 129 0.00 -0.03 -5.87
C ASN A 129 0.87 0.51 -7.02
N PHE A 130 0.25 1.16 -7.99
CA PHE A 130 0.96 1.64 -9.18
C PHE A 130 1.82 0.55 -9.82
N ILE A 131 1.25 -0.65 -9.96
CA ILE A 131 1.94 -1.82 -10.51
C ILE A 131 2.30 -1.55 -11.98
N ASN A 132 3.58 -1.42 -12.27
CA ASN A 132 4.09 -1.31 -13.62
C ASN A 132 4.53 -2.68 -14.14
N ARG A 133 3.71 -3.29 -14.99
CA ARG A 133 3.94 -4.65 -15.52
C ARG A 133 5.02 -4.69 -16.61
N VAL A 134 5.34 -3.54 -17.22
CA VAL A 134 6.40 -3.44 -18.24
C VAL A 134 7.77 -3.43 -17.56
N HIS A 135 7.87 -2.63 -16.48
CA HIS A 135 9.11 -2.50 -15.73
C HIS A 135 9.12 -3.33 -14.44
N LEU A 136 8.14 -4.22 -14.23
CA LEU A 136 8.03 -5.12 -13.08
C LEU A 136 8.33 -4.43 -11.74
N MET A 137 7.69 -3.28 -11.50
CA MET A 137 7.89 -2.47 -10.31
C MET A 137 6.56 -2.00 -9.74
N ALA A 138 6.56 -1.65 -8.46
CA ALA A 138 5.39 -1.10 -7.77
C ALA A 138 5.80 -0.03 -6.75
N ASN A 139 4.82 0.78 -6.32
CA ASN A 139 4.97 1.58 -5.12
C ASN A 139 4.40 0.83 -3.91
N LEU A 140 5.07 0.95 -2.76
CA LEU A 140 4.63 0.40 -1.49
C LEU A 140 4.26 1.53 -0.53
N GLY A 141 3.05 1.46 0.01
CA GLY A 141 2.54 2.38 1.01
C GLY A 141 2.12 1.66 2.29
N TYR A 142 2.20 2.34 3.43
CA TYR A 142 1.81 1.83 4.74
C TYR A 142 1.30 2.93 5.66
N TRP A 143 0.55 2.51 6.66
CA TRP A 143 0.19 3.32 7.83
C TRP A 143 0.04 2.40 9.04
N VAL A 144 0.20 2.95 10.24
CA VAL A 144 0.12 2.21 11.50
C VAL A 144 -0.80 2.94 12.47
N ARG A 145 -1.63 2.19 13.17
CA ARG A 145 -2.48 2.65 14.26
C ARG A 145 -1.64 3.35 15.32
N SER A 146 -2.06 4.53 15.80
CA SER A 146 -1.29 5.39 16.69
C SER A 146 -0.80 4.67 17.95
N SER A 147 -1.64 3.86 18.60
CA SER A 147 -1.24 3.06 19.78
C SER A 147 -0.19 1.98 19.50
N SER A 148 0.16 1.74 18.22
CA SER A 148 1.12 0.73 17.79
C SER A 148 2.39 1.30 17.15
N VAL A 149 2.51 2.62 17.09
CA VAL A 149 3.71 3.32 16.59
C VAL A 149 4.93 3.04 17.48
N GLY A 150 6.12 3.03 16.88
CA GLY A 150 7.39 2.83 17.60
C GLY A 150 7.73 1.37 17.93
N ARG A 151 6.88 0.41 17.58
CA ARG A 151 7.05 -1.04 17.87
C ARG A 151 7.58 -1.84 16.69
N GLY A 152 8.06 -1.19 15.63
CA GLY A 152 8.57 -1.89 14.44
C GLY A 152 7.50 -2.38 13.45
N VAL A 153 6.21 -2.22 13.75
CA VAL A 153 5.08 -2.73 12.95
C VAL A 153 5.18 -2.33 11.47
N ALA A 154 5.40 -1.03 11.19
CA ALA A 154 5.52 -0.57 9.80
C ALA A 154 6.72 -1.20 9.07
N THR A 155 7.87 -1.32 9.74
CA THR A 155 9.08 -1.94 9.16
C THR A 155 8.86 -3.40 8.82
N SER A 156 8.29 -4.18 9.74
CA SER A 156 7.94 -5.60 9.52
C SER A 156 6.92 -5.75 8.41
N ALA A 157 5.83 -4.95 8.42
CA ALA A 157 4.82 -4.98 7.36
C ALA A 157 5.39 -4.64 5.99
N THR A 158 6.30 -3.64 5.91
CA THR A 158 7.00 -3.27 4.67
C THR A 158 7.83 -4.44 4.13
N LYS A 159 8.61 -5.13 4.98
CA LYS A 159 9.39 -6.29 4.56
C LYS A 159 8.51 -7.44 4.05
N LEU A 160 7.44 -7.77 4.77
CA LEU A 160 6.50 -8.82 4.37
C LEU A 160 5.80 -8.50 3.04
N ALA A 161 5.34 -7.26 2.88
CA ALA A 161 4.69 -6.84 1.63
C ALA A 161 5.69 -6.77 0.45
N ALA A 162 6.94 -6.43 0.71
CA ALA A 162 8.00 -6.44 -0.30
C ALA A 162 8.35 -7.89 -0.73
N SER A 163 8.49 -8.84 0.23
CA SER A 163 8.63 -10.28 -0.10
C SER A 163 7.50 -10.76 -1.00
N PHE A 164 6.25 -10.45 -0.64
CA PHE A 164 5.10 -10.77 -1.49
C PHE A 164 5.24 -10.20 -2.91
N GLY A 165 5.66 -8.95 -3.03
CA GLY A 165 5.86 -8.32 -4.34
C GLY A 165 6.93 -9.01 -5.18
N PHE A 166 8.03 -9.42 -4.57
CA PHE A 166 9.12 -10.10 -5.26
C PHE A 166 8.79 -11.57 -5.57
N GLU A 167 8.27 -12.30 -4.62
CA GLU A 167 8.07 -13.76 -4.73
C GLU A 167 6.80 -14.12 -5.48
N GLU A 168 5.68 -13.42 -5.23
CA GLU A 168 4.38 -13.76 -5.78
C GLU A 168 4.04 -12.94 -7.05
N LEU A 169 4.46 -11.67 -7.12
CA LEU A 169 4.16 -10.83 -8.28
C LEU A 169 5.31 -10.74 -9.28
N GLY A 170 6.49 -11.31 -8.96
CA GLY A 170 7.68 -11.29 -9.82
C GLY A 170 8.24 -9.88 -10.05
N LEU A 171 7.98 -8.96 -9.11
CA LEU A 171 8.57 -7.63 -9.17
C LEU A 171 10.08 -7.73 -8.92
N HIS A 172 10.85 -6.81 -9.50
CA HIS A 172 12.29 -6.71 -9.22
C HIS A 172 12.66 -5.37 -8.58
N ARG A 173 11.69 -4.48 -8.43
CA ARG A 173 11.87 -3.19 -7.75
C ARG A 173 10.58 -2.77 -7.05
N ILE A 174 10.72 -2.30 -5.81
CA ILE A 174 9.62 -1.70 -5.05
C ILE A 174 10.07 -0.31 -4.59
N GLU A 175 9.25 0.70 -4.89
CA GLU A 175 9.49 2.07 -4.50
C GLU A 175 8.71 2.43 -3.23
N ILE A 176 9.29 3.26 -2.38
CA ILE A 176 8.63 3.90 -1.25
C ILE A 176 8.85 5.40 -1.41
N VAL A 177 7.75 6.15 -1.51
CA VAL A 177 7.78 7.60 -1.68
C VAL A 177 7.22 8.26 -0.43
N ALA A 178 8.06 9.01 0.29
CA ALA A 178 7.69 9.71 1.51
C ALA A 178 7.89 11.22 1.36
N ALA A 179 6.94 12.04 1.84
CA ALA A 179 7.14 13.48 1.89
C ALA A 179 8.44 13.82 2.65
N VAL A 180 9.15 14.84 2.22
CA VAL A 180 10.43 15.25 2.85
C VAL A 180 10.26 15.51 4.35
N GLU A 181 9.13 16.07 4.76
CA GLU A 181 8.82 16.35 6.16
C GLU A 181 8.37 15.11 6.95
N ASN A 182 8.03 14.00 6.28
CA ASN A 182 7.62 12.76 6.95
C ASN A 182 8.82 11.90 7.34
N ILE A 183 9.57 12.38 8.34
CA ILE A 183 10.78 11.70 8.83
C ILE A 183 10.47 10.30 9.38
N ALA A 184 9.27 10.11 9.95
CA ALA A 184 8.88 8.80 10.48
C ALA A 184 8.79 7.75 9.37
N SER A 185 8.16 8.09 8.24
CA SER A 185 8.07 7.21 7.06
C SER A 185 9.45 6.93 6.46
N GLN A 186 10.32 7.95 6.34
CA GLN A 186 11.69 7.76 5.83
C GLN A 186 12.46 6.75 6.69
N ARG A 187 12.39 6.88 8.03
CA ARG A 187 13.03 5.91 8.94
C ARG A 187 12.49 4.48 8.82
N VAL A 188 11.21 4.33 8.51
CA VAL A 188 10.64 3.00 8.24
C VAL A 188 11.24 2.40 6.97
N ALA A 189 11.33 3.18 5.89
CA ALA A 189 11.94 2.73 4.63
C ALA A 189 13.41 2.30 4.84
N GLU A 190 14.21 3.13 5.51
CA GLU A 190 15.62 2.82 5.84
C GLU A 190 15.75 1.54 6.68
N LYS A 191 14.93 1.39 7.74
CA LYS A 191 14.95 0.19 8.60
C LYS A 191 14.44 -1.07 7.90
N ALA A 192 13.61 -0.92 6.86
CA ALA A 192 13.19 -2.03 6.02
C ALA A 192 14.32 -2.50 5.07
N GLY A 193 15.40 -1.74 4.94
CA GLY A 193 16.53 -2.02 4.06
C GLY A 193 16.50 -1.22 2.76
N ALA A 194 15.53 -0.32 2.57
CA ALA A 194 15.41 0.45 1.35
C ALA A 194 16.55 1.47 1.20
N VAL A 195 17.06 1.58 -0.01
CA VAL A 195 18.11 2.52 -0.38
C VAL A 195 17.49 3.87 -0.76
N ARG A 196 17.99 4.95 -0.16
CA ARG A 196 17.59 6.32 -0.49
C ARG A 196 18.21 6.73 -1.83
N GLU A 197 17.40 7.03 -2.83
CA GLU A 197 17.87 7.40 -4.17
C GLU A 197 17.93 8.90 -4.41
N GLY A 198 17.02 9.67 -3.80
CA GLY A 198 17.04 11.12 -3.97
C GLY A 198 15.76 11.83 -3.54
N VAL A 199 15.69 13.11 -3.88
CA VAL A 199 14.51 13.96 -3.66
C VAL A 199 13.86 14.24 -5.01
N LEU A 200 12.58 13.93 -5.09
CA LEU A 200 11.72 14.20 -6.25
C LEU A 200 10.93 15.48 -5.99
N ARG A 201 11.18 16.52 -6.81
CA ARG A 201 10.50 17.81 -6.67
C ARG A 201 9.01 17.69 -7.03
N LYS A 202 8.13 18.24 -6.20
CA LYS A 202 6.67 18.31 -6.42
C LYS A 202 6.02 16.93 -6.69
N ARG A 203 6.56 15.87 -6.11
CA ARG A 203 6.17 14.48 -6.40
C ARG A 203 4.84 14.09 -5.76
N LEU A 204 4.48 14.71 -4.65
CA LEU A 204 3.24 14.41 -3.92
C LEU A 204 2.30 15.62 -3.97
N LEU A 205 1.01 15.34 -4.04
CA LEU A 205 -0.06 16.31 -3.83
C LEU A 205 -0.78 15.95 -2.53
N ILE A 206 -0.54 16.72 -1.48
CA ILE A 206 -1.13 16.49 -0.17
C ILE A 206 -2.01 17.70 0.17
N ARG A 207 -3.32 17.48 0.37
CA ARG A 207 -4.30 18.54 0.68
C ARG A 207 -4.28 19.71 -0.31
N GLY A 208 -4.06 19.43 -1.59
CA GLY A 208 -4.01 20.46 -2.65
C GLY A 208 -2.65 21.14 -2.78
N GLU A 209 -1.69 20.88 -1.91
CA GLU A 209 -0.34 21.42 -1.96
C GLU A 209 0.65 20.42 -2.53
N SER A 210 1.44 20.85 -3.51
CA SER A 210 2.50 19.99 -4.05
C SER A 210 3.74 20.02 -3.16
N GLN A 211 4.19 18.84 -2.77
CA GLN A 211 5.32 18.64 -1.86
C GLN A 211 6.42 17.82 -2.52
N ASP A 212 7.65 18.12 -2.14
CA ASP A 212 8.80 17.31 -2.49
C ASP A 212 8.77 15.99 -1.70
N ALA A 213 9.30 14.93 -2.30
CA ALA A 213 9.33 13.62 -1.67
C ALA A 213 10.70 12.96 -1.79
N VAL A 214 11.05 12.17 -0.80
CA VAL A 214 12.21 11.28 -0.85
C VAL A 214 11.77 9.97 -1.50
N LEU A 215 12.53 9.53 -2.49
CA LEU A 215 12.39 8.22 -3.11
C LEU A 215 13.35 7.24 -2.46
N PHE A 216 12.80 6.12 -2.04
CA PHE A 216 13.52 4.92 -1.61
C PHE A 216 13.19 3.76 -2.54
N SER A 217 14.10 2.82 -2.69
CA SER A 217 13.89 1.57 -3.41
C SER A 217 14.28 0.36 -2.58
N LEU A 218 13.54 -0.73 -2.76
CA LEU A 218 13.88 -2.08 -2.33
C LEU A 218 14.07 -2.96 -3.55
N LEU A 219 15.11 -3.77 -3.52
CA LEU A 219 15.38 -4.86 -4.44
C LEU A 219 15.35 -6.20 -3.68
N PRO A 220 15.20 -7.36 -4.33
CA PRO A 220 15.19 -8.66 -3.65
C PRO A 220 16.38 -8.89 -2.72
N GLU A 221 17.58 -8.48 -3.14
CA GLU A 221 18.82 -8.61 -2.35
C GLU A 221 18.86 -7.75 -1.09
N ASP A 222 18.04 -6.72 -0.97
CA ASP A 222 17.99 -5.85 0.21
C ASP A 222 17.22 -6.50 1.37
N LEU A 223 16.32 -7.45 1.08
CA LEU A 223 15.61 -8.21 2.11
C LEU A 223 16.41 -9.38 2.66
N ALA A 224 17.46 -9.83 1.96
CA ALA A 224 18.30 -10.97 2.35
C ALA A 224 19.36 -10.61 3.41
N LYS A 225 19.45 -9.35 3.79
CA LYS A 225 20.37 -8.81 4.81
C LYS A 225 19.68 -8.79 6.17
#